data_ec3a41d3ace0d806324cf242776ea402
#
_entry.id   ec3a41d3ace0d806324cf242776ea402
#
_cell.length_a   1.000
_cell.length_b   1.000
_cell.length_c   1.000
_cell.angle_alpha   90.00
_cell.angle_beta   90.00
_cell.angle_gamma   90.00
#
_symmetry.space_group_name_H-M   'P 1'
#
loop_
_entity.id
_entity.type
_entity.pdbx_description
1 polymer ?
#
loop_
_entity_poly.entity_id
_entity_poly.type
_entity_poly.pdbx_seq_one_letter_code
_entity_poly.pdbx_strand_id
1 'polypeptide(L)'
;MEQDPDLLFFGGDQNYHHTEHTVGWIEFGMHFRDIFRDRPNICIPDDHDVGHGNVWGESGKNATLPGSADGGYKFPVKYVNQVQRQQSWHLPDCPHPTPVNRDISVYFTRITVGGVDFAVLEDRKFKSGPAGK
;
A
#
# COMPACT_ATOMS: atom_id res chain seq x y z
N MET A 1 -27.95 7.02 7.60
CA MET A 1 -28.09 6.99 6.13
C MET A 1 -27.29 5.81 5.66
N GLU A 2 -27.94 4.82 5.11
CA GLU A 2 -27.25 3.64 4.56
C GLU A 2 -26.60 4.06 3.23
N GLN A 3 -25.30 3.88 3.10
CA GLN A 3 -24.58 4.15 1.86
C GLN A 3 -24.46 2.85 1.08
N ASP A 4 -24.77 2.88 -0.21
CA ASP A 4 -24.62 1.77 -1.14
C ASP A 4 -23.59 2.16 -2.22
N PRO A 5 -22.27 2.06 -1.94
CA PRO A 5 -21.24 2.51 -2.87
C PRO A 5 -21.06 1.52 -4.02
N ASP A 6 -20.80 2.05 -5.22
CA ASP A 6 -20.45 1.25 -6.40
C ASP A 6 -19.00 0.78 -6.40
N LEU A 7 -18.12 1.47 -5.67
CA LEU A 7 -16.69 1.21 -5.56
C LEU A 7 -16.17 1.57 -4.17
N LEU A 8 -15.28 0.75 -3.64
CA LEU A 8 -14.58 1.00 -2.38
C LEU A 8 -13.12 1.31 -2.66
N PHE A 9 -12.60 2.36 -2.01
CA PHE A 9 -11.19 2.71 -2.09
C PHE A 9 -10.57 2.71 -0.69
N PHE A 10 -9.60 1.81 -0.49
CA PHE A 10 -8.81 1.70 0.73
C PHE A 10 -7.44 2.32 0.47
N GLY A 11 -7.23 3.50 0.99
CA GLY A 11 -6.07 4.34 0.71
C GLY A 11 -4.84 4.05 1.56
N GLY A 12 -4.75 2.87 2.16
CA GLY A 12 -3.64 2.49 3.01
C GLY A 12 -4.02 2.34 4.49
N ASP A 13 -3.04 1.92 5.28
CA ASP A 13 -3.17 1.66 6.72
C ASP A 13 -4.22 0.60 7.07
N GLN A 14 -4.39 -0.39 6.20
CA GLN A 14 -5.31 -1.49 6.42
C GLN A 14 -4.82 -2.44 7.51
N ASN A 15 -3.53 -2.41 7.81
CA ASN A 15 -2.91 -3.39 8.70
C ASN A 15 -1.82 -2.78 9.57
N TYR A 16 -1.98 -2.93 10.87
CA TYR A 16 -1.01 -2.51 11.90
C TYR A 16 -0.21 -3.69 12.49
N HIS A 17 -0.30 -4.89 11.92
CA HIS A 17 0.54 -6.04 12.27
C HIS A 17 1.90 -5.94 11.55
N HIS A 18 2.72 -5.02 11.98
CA HIS A 18 3.93 -4.58 11.28
C HIS A 18 4.95 -5.69 10.98
N THR A 19 4.96 -6.79 11.73
CA THR A 19 5.86 -7.94 11.51
C THR A 19 5.18 -9.12 10.82
N GLU A 20 3.85 -9.14 10.78
CA GLU A 20 3.02 -10.25 10.30
C GLU A 20 1.96 -9.75 9.32
N HIS A 21 2.38 -8.98 8.32
CA HIS A 21 1.46 -8.33 7.38
C HIS A 21 0.43 -9.29 6.77
N THR A 22 0.85 -10.50 6.41
CA THR A 22 -0.06 -11.49 5.80
C THR A 22 -1.21 -11.87 6.75
N VAL A 23 -0.94 -12.01 8.05
CA VAL A 23 -1.97 -12.31 9.04
C VAL A 23 -2.97 -11.15 9.13
N GLY A 24 -2.48 -9.94 9.34
CA GLY A 24 -3.32 -8.76 9.41
C GLY A 24 -4.10 -8.48 8.10
N TRP A 25 -3.53 -8.79 6.95
CA TRP A 25 -4.22 -8.69 5.67
C TRP A 25 -5.37 -9.69 5.55
N ILE A 26 -5.19 -10.93 6.02
CA ILE A 26 -6.27 -11.93 6.08
C ILE A 26 -7.37 -11.49 7.05
N GLU A 27 -7.00 -10.99 8.23
CA GLU A 27 -7.96 -10.47 9.21
C GLU A 27 -8.77 -9.31 8.65
N PHE A 28 -8.13 -8.36 7.97
CA PHE A 28 -8.79 -7.27 7.27
C PHE A 28 -9.79 -7.81 6.23
N GLY A 29 -9.37 -8.73 5.39
CA GLY A 29 -10.24 -9.38 4.40
C GLY A 29 -11.43 -10.10 5.03
N MET A 30 -11.23 -10.77 6.18
CA MET A 30 -12.32 -11.44 6.89
C MET A 30 -13.32 -10.48 7.51
N HIS A 31 -12.86 -9.34 8.05
CA HIS A 31 -13.75 -8.31 8.59
C HIS A 31 -14.64 -7.67 7.52
N PHE A 32 -14.10 -7.46 6.34
CA PHE A 32 -14.82 -6.80 5.23
C PHE A 32 -15.32 -7.77 4.16
N ARG A 33 -15.30 -9.07 4.42
CA ARG A 33 -15.57 -10.14 3.44
C ARG A 33 -16.86 -9.97 2.64
N ASP A 34 -17.95 -9.54 3.28
CA ASP A 34 -19.24 -9.40 2.64
C ASP A 34 -19.26 -8.22 1.67
N ILE A 35 -18.53 -7.15 2.02
CA ILE A 35 -18.35 -5.99 1.16
C ILE A 35 -17.45 -6.34 -0.02
N PHE A 36 -16.31 -7.00 0.24
CA PHE A 36 -15.36 -7.41 -0.80
C PHE A 36 -15.95 -8.41 -1.80
N ARG A 37 -16.86 -9.26 -1.34
CA ARG A 37 -17.54 -10.19 -2.23
C ARG A 37 -18.44 -9.49 -3.25
N ASP A 38 -19.12 -8.43 -2.85
CA ASP A 38 -20.24 -7.86 -3.59
C ASP A 38 -19.90 -6.50 -4.23
N ARG A 39 -18.72 -5.94 -3.96
CA ARG A 39 -18.31 -4.61 -4.46
C ARG A 39 -16.88 -4.62 -5.02
N PRO A 40 -16.64 -3.97 -6.16
CA PRO A 40 -15.29 -3.69 -6.62
C PRO A 40 -14.54 -2.89 -5.55
N ASN A 41 -13.26 -3.19 -5.39
CA ASN A 41 -12.44 -2.48 -4.43
C ASN A 41 -11.03 -2.22 -4.96
N ILE A 42 -10.43 -1.15 -4.46
CA ILE A 42 -9.05 -0.76 -4.71
C ILE A 42 -8.36 -0.69 -3.35
N CYS A 43 -7.23 -1.36 -3.22
CA CYS A 43 -6.37 -1.26 -2.05
C CYS A 43 -4.98 -0.81 -2.50
N ILE A 44 -4.44 0.20 -1.85
CA ILE A 44 -3.04 0.62 -2.00
C ILE A 44 -2.38 0.69 -0.63
N PRO A 45 -1.08 0.38 -0.52
CA PRO A 45 -0.38 0.46 0.76
C PRO A 45 -0.07 1.89 1.18
N ASP A 46 -0.09 2.14 2.50
CA ASP A 46 0.53 3.31 3.11
C ASP A 46 1.66 2.86 4.08
N ASP A 47 2.16 3.74 4.92
CA ASP A 47 3.37 3.52 5.71
C ASP A 47 3.24 2.38 6.73
N HIS A 48 2.13 2.26 7.43
CA HIS A 48 1.92 1.17 8.38
C HIS A 48 1.83 -0.20 7.70
N ASP A 49 1.37 -0.25 6.46
CA ASP A 49 1.33 -1.50 5.69
C ASP A 49 2.74 -1.98 5.30
N VAL A 50 3.61 -1.07 4.89
CA VAL A 50 4.97 -1.43 4.45
C VAL A 50 6.01 -1.49 5.58
N GLY A 51 5.59 -1.25 6.81
CA GLY A 51 6.46 -1.50 7.94
C GLY A 51 6.15 -0.72 9.21
N HIS A 52 6.45 0.53 9.29
CA HIS A 52 6.26 1.36 10.47
C HIS A 52 5.69 2.72 10.07
N GLY A 53 4.92 3.32 10.97
CA GLY A 53 4.40 4.65 10.77
C GLY A 53 5.48 5.68 10.43
N ASN A 54 5.08 6.66 9.64
CA ASN A 54 5.94 7.74 9.16
C ASN A 54 7.11 7.31 8.27
N VAL A 55 6.97 6.22 7.50
CA VAL A 55 7.91 5.90 6.44
C VAL A 55 7.77 6.94 5.33
N TRP A 56 8.84 7.69 5.09
CA TRP A 56 8.91 8.60 3.94
C TRP A 56 9.47 7.90 2.70
N GLY A 57 10.30 6.89 2.93
CA GLY A 57 10.88 6.07 1.87
C GLY A 57 11.82 6.80 0.94
N GLU A 58 12.29 7.99 1.29
CA GLU A 58 13.15 8.84 0.48
C GLU A 58 14.32 8.06 -0.13
N SER A 59 14.41 8.03 -1.45
CA SER A 59 15.43 7.28 -2.19
C SER A 59 15.51 5.78 -1.85
N GLY A 60 14.50 5.19 -1.21
CA GLY A 60 14.49 3.81 -0.76
C GLY A 60 15.44 3.53 0.41
N LYS A 61 15.86 4.55 1.16
CA LYS A 61 16.83 4.40 2.25
C LYS A 61 16.35 3.47 3.36
N ASN A 62 17.28 2.75 3.97
CA ASN A 62 16.99 1.99 5.18
C ASN A 62 16.92 2.92 6.40
N ALA A 63 16.11 2.53 7.39
CA ALA A 63 16.08 3.20 8.68
C ALA A 63 17.42 3.03 9.41
N THR A 64 17.90 4.13 9.97
CA THR A 64 19.11 4.16 10.81
C THR A 64 18.76 4.46 12.27
N LEU A 65 17.58 5.00 12.53
CA LEU A 65 17.08 5.32 13.85
C LEU A 65 16.03 4.31 14.33
N PRO A 66 15.90 4.10 15.65
CA PRO A 66 14.88 3.22 16.21
C PRO A 66 13.46 3.60 15.74
N GLY A 67 12.65 2.58 15.43
CA GLY A 67 11.26 2.79 15.01
C GLY A 67 11.10 3.55 13.69
N SER A 68 12.14 3.57 12.85
CA SER A 68 12.13 4.34 11.58
C SER A 68 11.92 5.85 11.78
N ALA A 69 12.38 6.42 12.88
CA ALA A 69 12.21 7.84 13.20
C ALA A 69 12.81 8.80 12.15
N ASP A 70 13.72 8.31 11.31
CA ASP A 70 14.28 9.00 10.14
C ASP A 70 13.51 8.74 8.83
N GLY A 71 12.35 8.07 8.91
CA GLY A 71 11.50 7.79 7.79
C GLY A 71 12.01 6.71 6.82
N GLY A 72 13.09 6.01 7.16
CA GLY A 72 13.64 4.93 6.35
C GLY A 72 12.88 3.61 6.49
N TYR A 73 13.18 2.65 5.62
CA TYR A 73 12.61 1.31 5.67
C TYR A 73 13.25 0.48 6.78
N LYS A 74 12.42 -0.10 7.65
CA LYS A 74 12.84 -1.03 8.70
C LYS A 74 12.93 -2.47 8.20
N PHE A 75 12.04 -2.85 7.30
CA PHE A 75 11.93 -4.21 6.80
C PHE A 75 12.65 -4.39 5.46
N PRO A 76 13.06 -5.62 5.14
CA PRO A 76 13.71 -5.92 3.86
C PRO A 76 12.80 -5.59 2.67
N VAL A 77 13.41 -5.25 1.53
CA VAL A 77 12.73 -4.98 0.26
C VAL A 77 11.76 -6.08 -0.13
N LYS A 78 12.13 -7.35 0.11
CA LYS A 78 11.24 -8.49 -0.15
C LYS A 78 9.91 -8.37 0.58
N TYR A 79 9.94 -7.91 1.84
CA TYR A 79 8.73 -7.68 2.63
C TYR A 79 7.90 -6.54 2.03
N VAL A 80 8.53 -5.40 1.74
CA VAL A 80 7.85 -4.23 1.16
C VAL A 80 7.14 -4.58 -0.15
N ASN A 81 7.84 -5.29 -1.04
CA ASN A 81 7.26 -5.72 -2.32
C ASN A 81 6.17 -6.81 -2.14
N GLN A 82 6.29 -7.65 -1.10
CA GLN A 82 5.25 -8.63 -0.77
C GLN A 82 3.95 -7.95 -0.33
N VAL A 83 4.05 -6.94 0.53
CA VAL A 83 2.89 -6.14 0.98
C VAL A 83 2.16 -5.53 -0.21
N GLN A 84 2.89 -4.85 -1.09
CA GLN A 84 2.30 -4.30 -2.31
C GLN A 84 1.56 -5.37 -3.11
N ARG A 85 2.20 -6.51 -3.35
CA ARG A 85 1.60 -7.60 -4.13
C ARG A 85 0.33 -8.14 -3.45
N GLN A 86 0.33 -8.29 -2.14
CA GLN A 86 -0.84 -8.77 -1.41
C GLN A 86 -2.02 -7.81 -1.49
N GLN A 87 -1.77 -6.51 -1.46
CA GLN A 87 -2.83 -5.51 -1.51
C GLN A 87 -3.33 -5.22 -2.93
N SER A 88 -2.48 -5.34 -3.94
CA SER A 88 -2.82 -4.99 -5.32
C SER A 88 -3.04 -6.17 -6.27
N TRP A 89 -2.91 -7.43 -5.82
CA TRP A 89 -2.93 -8.62 -6.70
C TRP A 89 -4.22 -8.79 -7.52
N HIS A 90 -5.34 -8.27 -7.03
CA HIS A 90 -6.66 -8.33 -7.66
C HIS A 90 -6.91 -7.18 -8.65
N LEU A 91 -6.00 -6.23 -8.72
CA LEU A 91 -6.04 -5.09 -9.63
C LEU A 91 -5.27 -5.40 -10.92
N PRO A 92 -5.46 -4.64 -12.00
CA PRO A 92 -4.67 -4.81 -13.23
C PRO A 92 -3.16 -4.67 -12.96
N ASP A 93 -2.36 -5.39 -13.75
CA ASP A 93 -0.90 -5.32 -13.64
C ASP A 93 -0.37 -3.90 -13.78
N CYS A 94 0.70 -3.59 -13.03
CA CYS A 94 1.41 -2.33 -13.17
C CYS A 94 2.04 -2.25 -14.58
N PRO A 95 1.80 -1.17 -15.35
CA PRO A 95 2.37 -1.01 -16.69
C PRO A 95 3.90 -1.03 -16.72
N HIS A 96 4.54 -0.62 -15.62
CA HIS A 96 5.99 -0.64 -15.45
C HIS A 96 6.38 -1.30 -14.14
N PRO A 97 6.48 -2.65 -14.11
CA PRO A 97 6.77 -3.40 -12.89
C PRO A 97 8.23 -3.31 -12.44
N THR A 98 9.10 -2.66 -13.23
CA THR A 98 10.52 -2.50 -12.89
C THR A 98 10.67 -1.72 -11.59
N PRO A 99 11.52 -2.18 -10.66
CA PRO A 99 11.81 -1.45 -9.44
C PRO A 99 12.30 -0.03 -9.70
N VAL A 100 11.83 0.92 -8.91
CA VAL A 100 12.18 2.35 -9.03
C VAL A 100 13.60 2.59 -8.50
N ASN A 101 13.90 2.08 -7.31
CA ASN A 101 15.21 2.20 -6.68
C ASN A 101 15.37 1.11 -5.61
N ARG A 102 16.61 0.63 -5.41
CA ARG A 102 16.96 -0.40 -4.42
C ARG A 102 16.03 -1.62 -4.43
N ASP A 103 15.66 -2.06 -5.62
CA ASP A 103 14.74 -3.18 -5.86
C ASP A 103 13.33 -2.99 -5.28
N ILE A 104 12.95 -1.77 -4.86
CA ILE A 104 11.61 -1.44 -4.40
C ILE A 104 10.76 -1.04 -5.60
N SER A 105 9.65 -1.77 -5.81
CA SER A 105 8.64 -1.47 -6.82
C SER A 105 7.59 -0.50 -6.27
N VAL A 106 6.95 0.23 -7.16
CA VAL A 106 5.73 1.01 -6.87
C VAL A 106 4.59 0.47 -7.72
N TYR A 107 3.36 0.66 -7.24
CA TYR A 107 2.18 0.26 -7.97
C TYR A 107 1.42 1.47 -8.50
N PHE A 108 1.10 1.42 -9.77
CA PHE A 108 0.16 2.34 -10.40
C PHE A 108 -0.53 1.65 -11.57
N THR A 109 -1.77 2.01 -11.80
CA THR A 109 -2.56 1.47 -12.89
C THR A 109 -3.74 2.37 -13.24
N ARG A 110 -4.47 2.02 -14.30
CA ARG A 110 -5.77 2.58 -14.63
C ARG A 110 -6.83 1.50 -14.52
N ILE A 111 -7.94 1.83 -13.91
CA ILE A 111 -9.13 0.97 -13.90
C ILE A 111 -10.35 1.76 -14.36
N THR A 112 -11.32 1.07 -14.95
CA THR A 112 -12.60 1.68 -15.34
C THR A 112 -13.72 0.97 -14.60
N VAL A 113 -14.50 1.70 -13.84
CA VAL A 113 -15.68 1.17 -13.13
C VAL A 113 -16.89 2.05 -13.47
N GLY A 114 -17.97 1.43 -13.90
CA GLY A 114 -19.19 2.17 -14.27
C GLY A 114 -19.00 3.24 -15.36
N GLY A 115 -18.01 3.07 -16.23
CA GLY A 115 -17.66 4.04 -17.27
C GLY A 115 -16.81 5.22 -16.77
N VAL A 116 -16.38 5.22 -15.51
CA VAL A 116 -15.46 6.22 -14.93
C VAL A 116 -14.05 5.64 -14.84
N ASP A 117 -13.08 6.38 -15.33
CA ASP A 117 -11.66 6.02 -15.26
C ASP A 117 -11.01 6.53 -13.96
N PHE A 118 -10.31 5.63 -13.29
CA PHE A 118 -9.54 5.92 -12.09
C PHE A 118 -8.06 5.73 -12.37
N ALA A 119 -7.25 6.77 -12.13
CA ALA A 119 -5.82 6.65 -12.01
C ALA A 119 -5.48 6.23 -10.58
N VAL A 120 -5.00 5.01 -10.41
CA VAL A 120 -4.58 4.46 -9.11
C VAL A 120 -3.09 4.67 -8.97
N LEU A 121 -2.68 5.43 -7.95
CA LEU A 121 -1.28 5.78 -7.70
C LEU A 121 -0.94 5.51 -6.23
N GLU A 122 0.07 4.70 -6.02
CA GLU A 122 0.69 4.53 -4.70
C GLU A 122 1.80 5.58 -4.54
N ASP A 123 1.79 6.36 -3.46
CA ASP A 123 2.71 7.50 -3.29
C ASP A 123 3.68 7.37 -2.11
N ARG A 124 3.45 6.42 -1.20
CA ARG A 124 4.14 6.39 0.08
C ARG A 124 5.61 5.97 0.00
N LYS A 125 5.93 5.01 -0.85
CA LYS A 125 7.23 4.33 -0.81
C LYS A 125 8.44 5.21 -1.10
N PHE A 126 8.25 6.28 -1.86
CA PHE A 126 9.32 7.23 -2.20
C PHE A 126 8.97 8.67 -1.87
N LYS A 127 8.03 8.88 -0.98
CA LYS A 127 7.61 10.21 -0.56
C LYS A 127 8.75 10.95 0.14
N SER A 128 8.94 12.21 -0.21
CA SER A 128 9.86 13.09 0.50
C SER A 128 9.33 13.41 1.90
N GLY A 129 10.20 13.42 2.88
CA GLY A 129 9.88 13.89 4.21
C GLY A 129 9.57 15.40 4.23
N PRO A 130 8.98 15.90 5.32
CA PRO A 130 8.77 17.35 5.47
C PRO A 130 10.11 18.09 5.46
N ALA A 131 10.11 19.29 4.89
CA ALA A 131 11.31 20.12 4.83
C ALA A 131 11.90 20.33 6.23
N GLY A 132 13.19 20.07 6.37
CA GLY A 132 13.93 20.25 7.64
C GLY A 132 13.96 19.01 8.55
N LYS A 133 13.55 17.86 8.09
CA LYS A 133 13.71 16.57 8.80
C LYS A 133 14.64 15.61 8.06
#